data_a8fa2cf9a0ec080092b7e77707cb74c2
#
_entry.id   a8fa2cf9a0ec080092b7e77707cb74c2
#
_cell.length_a   1.000
_cell.length_b   1.000
_cell.length_c   1.000
_cell.angle_alpha   90.00
_cell.angle_beta   90.00
_cell.angle_gamma   90.00
#
_symmetry.space_group_name_H-M   'P 1'
#
loop_
_entity.id
_entity.type
_entity.pdbx_description
1 polymer ?
#
loop_
_entity_poly.entity_id
_entity_poly.type
_entity_poly.pdbx_seq_one_letter_code
_entity_poly.pdbx_strand_id
1 'polypeptide(L)'
;MRRHLAVAAVSVAVAALLTNWTAGADPADDVTHHEFQVNCDVNHRLPDDPIVLPNLPGASHEHSFTGNNTTNAATTLASLQAAGVGATSCLAPDDLSAYWFPTMFNGNTPVIPNFKQVIYYKSGIIRYQDVRPFPPGLRYVVGSPNSTLDEFRNHPGHVEGWECGDSFFNWDFPANCPAGTQLNVRFQAPSCWNGRDLDSADHRSHMAYPVDGVCPSTHPNPVPMLEFKIAFPVSGNMSQVRLASGRGYSWHYDFFNAWDPPTLAALVSHCINGGLQCDPRGFDQYKPQRGAALGTNYRLPGRP
;
A
#
# COMPACT_ATOMS: atom_id res chain seq x y z
N MET A 1 -10.75 -27.72 -89.64
CA MET A 1 -10.75 -26.35 -89.17
C MET A 1 -11.08 -26.35 -87.67
N ARG A 2 -10.09 -26.26 -86.74
CA ARG A 2 -10.28 -26.23 -85.29
C ARG A 2 -10.02 -24.82 -84.85
N ARG A 3 -11.04 -24.14 -84.29
CA ARG A 3 -10.90 -22.82 -83.67
C ARG A 3 -10.52 -22.98 -82.22
N HIS A 4 -9.39 -22.42 -81.85
CA HIS A 4 -8.95 -22.32 -80.45
C HIS A 4 -9.57 -21.02 -79.86
N LEU A 5 -10.37 -21.17 -78.80
CA LEU A 5 -10.84 -20.11 -77.95
C LEU A 5 -9.76 -19.90 -76.83
N ALA A 6 -9.18 -18.73 -76.81
CA ALA A 6 -8.32 -18.31 -75.70
C ALA A 6 -9.19 -17.71 -74.57
N VAL A 7 -9.08 -18.27 -73.40
CA VAL A 7 -9.70 -17.74 -72.20
C VAL A 7 -8.65 -16.82 -71.48
N ALA A 8 -8.94 -15.56 -71.40
CA ALA A 8 -8.13 -14.63 -70.62
C ALA A 8 -8.56 -14.67 -69.15
N ALA A 9 -7.62 -15.07 -68.29
CA ALA A 9 -7.84 -15.01 -66.85
C ALA A 9 -7.49 -13.60 -66.33
N VAL A 10 -8.47 -12.91 -65.77
CA VAL A 10 -8.29 -11.64 -65.10
C VAL A 10 -7.99 -11.94 -63.61
N SER A 11 -6.76 -11.71 -63.21
CA SER A 11 -6.33 -11.79 -61.82
C SER A 11 -6.65 -10.48 -61.09
N VAL A 12 -7.66 -10.51 -60.21
CA VAL A 12 -7.94 -9.38 -59.31
C VAL A 12 -7.03 -9.52 -58.09
N ALA A 13 -6.02 -8.65 -57.98
CA ALA A 13 -5.20 -8.52 -56.80
C ALA A 13 -5.97 -7.74 -55.73
N VAL A 14 -6.44 -8.42 -54.69
CA VAL A 14 -7.01 -7.79 -53.48
C VAL A 14 -5.82 -7.35 -52.60
N ALA A 15 -5.49 -6.06 -52.61
CA ALA A 15 -4.56 -5.48 -51.66
C ALA A 15 -5.25 -5.39 -50.29
N ALA A 16 -4.93 -6.33 -49.40
CA ALA A 16 -5.32 -6.24 -47.99
C ALA A 16 -4.51 -5.12 -47.32
N LEU A 17 -5.13 -3.98 -47.08
CA LEU A 17 -4.61 -2.94 -46.19
C LEU A 17 -4.63 -3.49 -44.75
N LEU A 18 -3.53 -4.06 -44.32
CA LEU A 18 -3.27 -4.33 -42.90
C LEU A 18 -3.07 -2.98 -42.21
N THR A 19 -4.14 -2.39 -41.71
CA THR A 19 -4.05 -1.33 -40.71
C THR A 19 -3.50 -1.98 -39.45
N ASN A 20 -2.20 -1.80 -39.17
CA ASN A 20 -1.63 -2.04 -37.88
C ASN A 20 -2.29 -1.10 -36.87
N TRP A 21 -3.32 -1.59 -36.24
CA TRP A 21 -3.79 -1.00 -34.98
C TRP A 21 -2.72 -1.36 -33.95
N THR A 22 -1.78 -0.47 -33.74
CA THR A 22 -1.07 -0.44 -32.47
C THR A 22 -2.14 -0.05 -31.46
N ALA A 23 -2.66 -1.05 -30.74
CA ALA A 23 -3.37 -0.76 -29.51
C ALA A 23 -2.38 0.03 -28.65
N GLY A 24 -2.59 1.33 -28.54
CA GLY A 24 -1.89 2.12 -27.53
C GLY A 24 -2.24 1.48 -26.20
N ALA A 25 -1.23 1.02 -25.48
CA ALA A 25 -1.43 0.55 -24.11
C ALA A 25 -2.13 1.69 -23.35
N ASP A 26 -3.14 1.33 -22.57
CA ASP A 26 -3.77 2.28 -21.66
C ASP A 26 -2.65 2.81 -20.75
N PRO A 27 -2.51 4.13 -20.54
CA PRO A 27 -1.52 4.68 -19.61
C PRO A 27 -1.55 4.02 -18.23
N ALA A 28 -2.71 3.54 -17.79
CA ALA A 28 -2.86 2.76 -16.55
C ALA A 28 -2.14 1.40 -16.60
N ASP A 29 -1.99 0.78 -17.78
CA ASP A 29 -1.28 -0.49 -17.95
C ASP A 29 0.25 -0.32 -17.90
N ASP A 30 0.75 0.92 -18.03
CA ASP A 30 2.18 1.21 -18.00
C ASP A 30 2.73 1.42 -16.57
N VAL A 31 1.88 1.46 -15.55
CA VAL A 31 2.32 1.60 -14.17
C VAL A 31 2.81 0.27 -13.63
N THR A 32 4.12 0.09 -13.65
CA THR A 32 4.76 -1.09 -13.06
C THR A 32 5.10 -0.82 -11.61
N HIS A 33 4.55 -1.61 -10.70
CA HIS A 33 4.84 -1.50 -9.27
C HIS A 33 6.20 -2.12 -8.94
N HIS A 34 7.21 -1.27 -8.90
CA HIS A 34 8.51 -1.59 -8.31
C HIS A 34 8.46 -1.24 -6.84
N GLU A 35 9.02 -2.09 -5.96
CA GLU A 35 8.70 -2.01 -4.55
C GLU A 35 9.80 -2.55 -3.64
N PHE A 36 9.74 -2.15 -2.39
CA PHE A 36 10.23 -2.93 -1.26
C PHE A 36 9.09 -3.11 -0.25
N GLN A 37 9.20 -4.10 0.58
CA GLN A 37 8.19 -4.39 1.58
C GLN A 37 8.78 -4.35 2.99
N VAL A 38 7.96 -3.93 3.94
CA VAL A 38 8.20 -4.14 5.35
C VAL A 38 7.10 -5.03 5.91
N ASN A 39 7.48 -5.96 6.77
CA ASN A 39 6.56 -6.91 7.38
C ASN A 39 6.58 -6.63 8.88
N CYS A 40 5.45 -6.18 9.42
CA CYS A 40 5.34 -5.77 10.81
C CYS A 40 4.27 -6.57 11.51
N ASP A 41 4.49 -6.90 12.79
CA ASP A 41 3.46 -7.48 13.64
C ASP A 41 2.68 -6.38 14.36
N VAL A 42 1.43 -6.64 14.72
CA VAL A 42 0.73 -5.80 15.69
C VAL A 42 1.43 -5.93 17.04
N ASN A 43 1.91 -4.81 17.57
CA ASN A 43 2.69 -4.81 18.81
C ASN A 43 1.87 -4.40 20.04
N HIS A 44 0.88 -3.51 19.86
CA HIS A 44 -0.05 -3.12 20.93
C HIS A 44 -1.36 -2.56 20.37
N ARG A 45 -2.31 -2.29 21.23
CA ARG A 45 -3.61 -1.69 20.92
C ARG A 45 -3.91 -0.61 21.94
N LEU A 46 -4.34 0.55 21.47
CA LEU A 46 -4.74 1.69 22.32
C LEU A 46 -5.89 2.45 21.64
N PRO A 47 -6.77 3.12 22.42
CA PRO A 47 -7.76 4.05 21.89
C PRO A 47 -7.15 5.44 21.64
N ASP A 48 -5.98 5.45 20.97
CA ASP A 48 -5.16 6.63 20.72
C ASP A 48 -5.02 6.87 19.20
N ASP A 49 -4.84 8.15 18.86
CA ASP A 49 -4.54 8.59 17.51
C ASP A 49 -3.62 9.82 17.55
N PRO A 50 -2.31 9.64 17.35
CA PRO A 50 -1.36 10.76 17.42
C PRO A 50 -1.42 11.74 16.25
N ILE A 51 -2.17 11.44 15.18
CA ILE A 51 -2.39 12.37 14.06
C ILE A 51 -3.65 13.19 14.28
N VAL A 52 -4.81 12.53 14.42
CA VAL A 52 -6.11 13.19 14.46
C VAL A 52 -6.42 13.75 15.85
N LEU A 53 -5.98 13.08 16.91
CA LEU A 53 -6.26 13.44 18.31
C LEU A 53 -4.95 13.50 19.14
N PRO A 54 -3.96 14.31 18.71
CA PRO A 54 -2.66 14.36 19.37
C PRO A 54 -2.79 14.81 20.82
N ASN A 55 -2.03 14.16 21.71
CA ASN A 55 -2.01 14.41 23.16
C ASN A 55 -3.37 14.21 23.87
N LEU A 56 -4.28 13.46 23.28
CA LEU A 56 -5.57 13.11 23.87
C LEU A 56 -5.69 11.59 24.04
N PRO A 57 -5.03 10.99 25.04
CA PRO A 57 -5.07 9.55 25.25
C PRO A 57 -6.50 9.08 25.56
N GLY A 58 -6.88 7.96 24.94
CA GLY A 58 -8.21 7.38 25.12
C GLY A 58 -9.33 8.09 24.36
N ALA A 59 -9.05 9.10 23.54
CA ALA A 59 -10.07 9.89 22.86
C ALA A 59 -10.51 9.32 21.51
N SER A 60 -9.75 8.33 20.96
CA SER A 60 -10.07 7.67 19.69
C SER A 60 -10.82 6.35 19.91
N HIS A 61 -11.35 5.76 18.84
CA HIS A 61 -11.64 4.33 18.83
C HIS A 61 -10.34 3.52 18.91
N GLU A 62 -10.44 2.24 19.26
CA GLU A 62 -9.25 1.43 19.43
C GLU A 62 -8.54 1.16 18.10
N HIS A 63 -7.24 1.42 18.06
CA HIS A 63 -6.34 1.09 16.95
C HIS A 63 -5.40 -0.06 17.31
N SER A 64 -5.08 -0.86 16.31
CA SER A 64 -3.97 -1.83 16.32
C SER A 64 -2.74 -1.16 15.72
N PHE A 65 -1.67 -1.06 16.52
CA PHE A 65 -0.42 -0.42 16.13
C PHE A 65 0.60 -1.44 15.64
N THR A 66 1.35 -1.07 14.60
CA THR A 66 2.49 -1.81 14.06
C THR A 66 3.66 -0.85 13.86
N GLY A 67 4.85 -1.36 13.64
CA GLY A 67 6.05 -0.54 13.54
C GLY A 67 6.56 -0.15 14.93
N ASN A 68 6.76 1.12 15.18
CA ASN A 68 7.34 1.60 16.43
C ASN A 68 6.58 1.11 17.67
N ASN A 69 7.32 0.54 18.63
CA ASN A 69 6.75 -0.09 19.82
C ASN A 69 6.30 0.90 20.91
N THR A 70 6.58 2.20 20.73
CA THR A 70 6.30 3.25 21.73
C THR A 70 5.17 4.21 21.31
N THR A 71 4.49 3.92 20.19
CA THR A 71 3.45 4.78 19.64
C THR A 71 2.26 4.91 20.59
N ASN A 72 1.80 6.16 20.83
CA ASN A 72 0.65 6.51 21.67
C ASN A 72 0.15 7.92 21.30
N ALA A 73 -0.88 8.44 21.94
CA ALA A 73 -1.44 9.76 21.65
C ALA A 73 -0.43 10.93 21.70
N ALA A 74 0.65 10.80 22.48
CA ALA A 74 1.68 11.84 22.61
C ALA A 74 2.85 11.68 21.61
N THR A 75 2.74 10.78 20.65
CA THR A 75 3.80 10.47 19.71
C THR A 75 4.17 11.65 18.82
N THR A 76 5.48 11.90 18.72
CA THR A 76 6.11 12.89 17.83
C THR A 76 7.22 12.22 17.03
N LEU A 77 7.72 12.87 15.97
CA LEU A 77 8.89 12.36 15.25
C LEU A 77 10.08 12.13 16.21
N ALA A 78 10.32 13.08 17.12
CA ALA A 78 11.42 12.98 18.08
C ALA A 78 11.25 11.78 19.03
N SER A 79 10.03 11.48 19.49
CA SER A 79 9.79 10.30 20.35
C SER A 79 9.94 8.98 19.61
N LEU A 80 9.51 8.92 18.33
CA LEU A 80 9.71 7.74 17.49
C LEU A 80 11.20 7.46 17.28
N GLN A 81 11.99 8.47 16.95
CA GLN A 81 13.44 8.35 16.76
C GLN A 81 14.19 8.04 18.05
N ALA A 82 13.73 8.60 19.18
CA ALA A 82 14.35 8.35 20.50
C ALA A 82 14.16 6.89 20.97
N ALA A 83 13.22 6.15 20.42
CA ALA A 83 13.04 4.73 20.71
C ALA A 83 14.25 3.89 20.30
N GLY A 84 15.01 4.34 19.30
CA GLY A 84 16.25 3.70 18.85
C GLY A 84 16.04 2.53 17.88
N VAL A 85 17.10 2.21 17.15
CA VAL A 85 17.10 1.11 16.16
C VAL A 85 16.63 -0.20 16.78
N GLY A 86 15.70 -0.88 16.12
CA GLY A 86 15.12 -2.13 16.59
C GLY A 86 13.93 -1.98 17.54
N ALA A 87 13.56 -0.77 17.96
CA ALA A 87 12.33 -0.53 18.74
C ALA A 87 11.09 -0.55 17.84
N THR A 88 11.02 -1.55 16.98
CA THR A 88 9.96 -1.73 15.98
C THR A 88 9.55 -3.20 15.88
N SER A 89 8.28 -3.46 15.54
CA SER A 89 7.79 -4.80 15.20
C SER A 89 8.05 -5.18 13.74
N CYS A 90 8.60 -4.26 12.94
CA CYS A 90 8.94 -4.50 11.55
C CYS A 90 10.22 -5.32 11.39
N LEU A 91 10.35 -6.04 10.27
CA LEU A 91 11.58 -6.78 9.94
C LEU A 91 12.76 -5.86 9.63
N ALA A 92 12.48 -4.61 9.23
CA ALA A 92 13.49 -3.60 8.99
C ALA A 92 13.77 -2.84 10.30
N PRO A 93 14.92 -3.02 10.97
CA PRO A 93 15.18 -2.46 12.29
C PRO A 93 15.30 -0.94 12.31
N ASP A 94 15.61 -0.32 11.15
CA ASP A 94 15.72 1.13 10.96
C ASP A 94 14.38 1.76 10.55
N ASP A 95 13.31 0.97 10.42
CA ASP A 95 11.95 1.47 10.27
C ASP A 95 11.34 1.75 11.64
N LEU A 96 11.53 2.95 12.13
CA LEU A 96 10.92 3.44 13.36
C LEU A 96 9.60 4.15 13.12
N SER A 97 9.05 4.05 11.91
CA SER A 97 7.73 4.62 11.58
C SER A 97 6.63 3.94 12.39
N ALA A 98 5.56 4.69 12.59
CA ALA A 98 4.34 4.17 13.20
C ALA A 98 3.27 4.00 12.13
N TYR A 99 2.54 2.89 12.22
CA TYR A 99 1.41 2.55 11.37
C TYR A 99 0.28 2.03 12.25
N TRP A 100 -0.95 2.43 12.00
CA TRP A 100 -2.09 1.90 12.74
C TRP A 100 -3.35 1.85 11.90
N PHE A 101 -4.25 0.99 12.33
CA PHE A 101 -5.54 0.78 11.70
C PHE A 101 -6.57 0.38 12.77
N PRO A 102 -7.88 0.57 12.53
CA PRO A 102 -8.89 0.24 13.53
C PRO A 102 -8.84 -1.24 13.90
N THR A 103 -8.85 -1.53 15.18
CA THR A 103 -8.87 -2.90 15.69
C THR A 103 -10.12 -3.63 15.21
N MET A 104 -9.94 -4.83 14.64
CA MET A 104 -11.07 -5.70 14.31
C MET A 104 -11.52 -6.49 15.54
N PHE A 105 -12.84 -6.68 15.63
CA PHE A 105 -13.47 -7.53 16.66
C PHE A 105 -14.39 -8.56 16.00
N ASN A 106 -14.47 -9.72 16.63
CA ASN A 106 -15.56 -10.70 16.43
C ASN A 106 -16.34 -10.78 17.75
N GLY A 107 -17.55 -10.23 17.78
CA GLY A 107 -18.23 -9.90 19.02
C GLY A 107 -17.42 -8.89 19.84
N ASN A 108 -17.00 -9.31 21.06
CA ASN A 108 -16.15 -8.51 21.94
C ASN A 108 -14.67 -8.95 21.93
N THR A 109 -14.34 -9.98 21.16
CA THR A 109 -12.98 -10.51 21.09
C THR A 109 -12.20 -9.81 19.98
N PRO A 110 -11.03 -9.18 20.27
CA PRO A 110 -10.20 -8.60 19.25
C PRO A 110 -9.62 -9.68 18.34
N VAL A 111 -9.62 -9.40 17.04
CA VAL A 111 -9.04 -10.26 15.99
C VAL A 111 -7.71 -9.66 15.57
N ILE A 112 -6.63 -10.27 16.01
CA ILE A 112 -5.27 -9.82 15.69
C ILE A 112 -4.76 -10.62 14.51
N PRO A 113 -4.21 -9.98 13.50
CA PRO A 113 -3.59 -10.67 12.37
C PRO A 113 -2.52 -11.68 12.81
N ASN A 114 -2.55 -12.89 12.26
CA ASN A 114 -1.64 -13.98 12.63
C ASN A 114 -0.24 -13.86 12.05
N PHE A 115 -0.14 -13.15 10.93
CA PHE A 115 1.10 -13.03 10.18
C PHE A 115 1.58 -11.58 10.22
N LYS A 116 2.85 -11.37 9.99
CA LYS A 116 3.40 -10.04 9.79
C LYS A 116 2.62 -9.33 8.70
N GLN A 117 2.08 -8.17 9.02
CA GLN A 117 1.36 -7.40 8.06
C GLN A 117 2.30 -6.91 6.97
N VAL A 118 1.88 -7.01 5.73
CA VAL A 118 2.71 -6.56 4.61
C VAL A 118 2.35 -5.11 4.31
N ILE A 119 3.34 -4.25 4.45
CA ILE A 119 3.28 -2.85 4.03
C ILE A 119 4.26 -2.72 2.87
N TYR A 120 3.71 -2.50 1.69
CA TYR A 120 4.50 -2.28 0.48
C TYR A 120 4.79 -0.80 0.33
N TYR A 121 5.99 -0.49 -0.13
CA TYR A 121 6.43 0.81 -0.59
C TYR A 121 6.62 0.70 -2.10
N LYS A 122 5.62 1.14 -2.88
CA LYS A 122 5.54 0.93 -4.33
C LYS A 122 5.82 2.20 -5.11
N SER A 123 6.03 2.06 -6.41
CA SER A 123 6.27 3.21 -7.29
C SER A 123 5.03 4.11 -7.48
N GLY A 124 3.85 3.56 -7.67
CA GLY A 124 2.59 4.31 -7.83
C GLY A 124 2.47 5.26 -9.03
N ILE A 125 3.56 5.48 -9.79
CA ILE A 125 3.61 6.35 -10.98
C ILE A 125 4.35 5.68 -12.13
N ILE A 126 4.07 6.09 -13.38
CA ILE A 126 4.72 5.56 -14.59
C ILE A 126 6.25 5.77 -14.53
N ARG A 127 6.68 7.00 -14.22
CA ARG A 127 8.11 7.33 -14.12
C ARG A 127 8.65 6.97 -12.74
N TYR A 128 8.68 5.68 -12.42
CA TYR A 128 9.10 5.17 -11.11
C TYR A 128 10.52 5.60 -10.70
N GLN A 129 11.37 5.98 -11.63
CA GLN A 129 12.71 6.51 -11.35
C GLN A 129 12.69 7.88 -10.67
N ASP A 130 11.58 8.61 -10.75
CA ASP A 130 11.41 9.94 -10.15
C ASP A 130 10.94 9.87 -8.69
N VAL A 131 10.58 8.70 -8.18
CA VAL A 131 10.13 8.51 -6.79
C VAL A 131 11.25 8.87 -5.82
N ARG A 132 10.92 9.68 -4.83
CA ARG A 132 11.86 10.16 -3.78
C ARG A 132 11.48 9.60 -2.42
N PRO A 133 12.44 9.45 -1.50
CA PRO A 133 12.13 9.03 -0.13
C PRO A 133 11.13 9.99 0.53
N PHE A 134 10.29 9.47 1.42
CA PHE A 134 9.47 10.31 2.29
C PHE A 134 10.34 11.26 3.12
N PRO A 135 9.97 12.53 3.27
CA PRO A 135 10.63 13.42 4.24
C PRO A 135 10.35 12.93 5.67
N PRO A 136 11.32 13.05 6.58
CA PRO A 136 11.10 12.71 7.98
C PRO A 136 9.91 13.45 8.58
N GLY A 137 9.05 12.73 9.29
CA GLY A 137 7.89 13.30 9.94
C GLY A 137 6.63 13.47 9.05
N LEU A 138 6.70 13.13 7.77
CA LEU A 138 5.50 13.07 6.93
C LEU A 138 4.50 12.09 7.55
N ARG A 139 3.26 12.52 7.69
CA ARG A 139 2.20 11.71 8.26
C ARG A 139 0.87 12.01 7.58
N TYR A 140 0.05 11.02 7.41
CA TYR A 140 -1.26 11.16 6.78
C TYR A 140 -2.21 10.02 7.14
N VAL A 141 -3.50 10.27 6.92
CA VAL A 141 -4.60 9.32 7.09
C VAL A 141 -5.13 8.91 5.73
N VAL A 142 -5.32 7.61 5.52
CA VAL A 142 -5.93 7.04 4.31
C VAL A 142 -7.26 6.39 4.68
N GLY A 143 -8.32 6.68 3.93
CA GLY A 143 -9.68 6.25 4.26
C GLY A 143 -10.30 7.13 5.34
N SER A 144 -11.44 6.72 5.90
CA SER A 144 -12.13 7.49 6.94
C SER A 144 -12.96 6.59 7.84
N PRO A 145 -12.94 6.80 9.17
CA PRO A 145 -13.84 6.10 10.10
C PRO A 145 -15.32 6.39 9.84
N ASN A 146 -15.61 7.50 9.18
CA ASN A 146 -16.96 7.98 8.90
C ASN A 146 -17.41 7.76 7.45
N SER A 147 -16.65 6.97 6.66
CA SER A 147 -17.04 6.67 5.29
C SER A 147 -18.37 5.97 5.20
N THR A 148 -19.18 6.39 4.24
CA THR A 148 -20.29 5.61 3.74
C THR A 148 -19.78 4.46 2.86
N LEU A 149 -20.66 3.50 2.57
CA LEU A 149 -20.34 2.40 1.65
C LEU A 149 -19.91 2.92 0.26
N ASP A 150 -20.59 3.95 -0.25
CA ASP A 150 -20.30 4.54 -1.56
C ASP A 150 -18.97 5.29 -1.58
N GLU A 151 -18.63 6.02 -0.51
CA GLU A 151 -17.33 6.68 -0.39
C GLU A 151 -16.19 5.68 -0.31
N PHE A 152 -16.35 4.60 0.44
CA PHE A 152 -15.35 3.53 0.51
C PHE A 152 -15.17 2.85 -0.85
N ARG A 153 -16.28 2.50 -1.51
CA ARG A 153 -16.29 1.87 -2.83
C ARG A 153 -15.61 2.71 -3.90
N ASN A 154 -15.79 4.03 -3.87
CA ASN A 154 -15.24 4.95 -4.87
C ASN A 154 -13.92 5.60 -4.44
N HIS A 155 -13.33 5.15 -3.32
CA HIS A 155 -12.08 5.72 -2.84
C HIS A 155 -10.92 5.37 -3.79
N PRO A 156 -10.10 6.34 -4.23
CA PRO A 156 -9.03 6.11 -5.21
C PRO A 156 -7.94 5.15 -4.72
N GLY A 157 -7.76 4.96 -3.42
CA GLY A 157 -6.82 4.00 -2.83
C GLY A 157 -7.33 2.56 -2.76
N HIS A 158 -8.57 2.35 -3.15
CA HIS A 158 -9.18 1.05 -3.13
C HIS A 158 -8.59 0.15 -4.23
N VAL A 159 -8.00 -0.97 -3.83
CA VAL A 159 -7.47 -2.00 -4.75
C VAL A 159 -8.41 -3.20 -4.75
N GLU A 160 -8.59 -3.74 -3.58
CA GLU A 160 -9.47 -4.86 -3.30
C GLU A 160 -10.15 -4.53 -1.97
N GLY A 161 -11.46 -4.60 -1.91
CA GLY A 161 -12.18 -4.41 -0.66
C GLY A 161 -11.91 -5.55 0.31
N TRP A 162 -12.91 -5.94 1.05
CA TRP A 162 -12.85 -7.10 1.94
C TRP A 162 -13.02 -8.37 1.15
N GLU A 163 -12.12 -9.32 1.30
CA GLU A 163 -12.14 -10.61 0.60
C GLU A 163 -11.85 -11.78 1.54
N CYS A 164 -12.45 -12.94 1.24
CA CYS A 164 -12.17 -14.19 1.95
C CYS A 164 -11.17 -15.03 1.14
N GLY A 165 -9.93 -15.04 1.55
CA GLY A 165 -8.84 -15.62 0.77
C GLY A 165 -8.47 -14.71 -0.40
N ASP A 166 -8.42 -15.26 -1.61
CA ASP A 166 -8.03 -14.52 -2.84
C ASP A 166 -9.24 -14.23 -3.75
N SER A 167 -10.45 -14.17 -3.19
CA SER A 167 -11.68 -14.06 -4.00
C SER A 167 -12.54 -12.88 -3.62
N PHE A 168 -12.87 -12.07 -4.63
CA PHE A 168 -13.97 -11.11 -4.75
C PHE A 168 -14.01 -9.90 -3.83
N PHE A 169 -14.20 -8.78 -4.49
CA PHE A 169 -14.40 -7.45 -3.93
C PHE A 169 -15.71 -7.37 -3.13
N ASN A 170 -15.60 -7.14 -1.82
CA ASN A 170 -16.72 -6.73 -0.99
C ASN A 170 -16.42 -5.36 -0.40
N TRP A 171 -17.40 -4.47 -0.47
CA TRP A 171 -17.27 -3.11 0.06
C TRP A 171 -17.56 -3.02 1.56
N ASP A 172 -18.08 -4.10 2.11
CA ASP A 172 -18.26 -4.38 3.52
C ASP A 172 -17.88 -5.82 3.80
N PHE A 173 -17.89 -6.24 5.03
CA PHE A 173 -17.64 -7.65 5.38
C PHE A 173 -18.64 -8.56 4.64
N PRO A 174 -18.16 -9.64 4.00
CA PRO A 174 -19.06 -10.65 3.43
C PRO A 174 -19.90 -11.27 4.54
N ALA A 175 -21.08 -11.80 4.20
CA ALA A 175 -21.94 -12.43 5.19
C ALA A 175 -21.30 -13.69 5.80
N ASN A 176 -20.46 -14.38 5.03
CA ASN A 176 -19.77 -15.61 5.43
C ASN A 176 -18.48 -15.78 4.65
N CYS A 177 -17.40 -16.18 5.33
CA CYS A 177 -16.16 -16.62 4.69
C CYS A 177 -16.02 -18.15 4.79
N PRO A 178 -15.55 -18.85 3.76
CA PRO A 178 -15.32 -20.29 3.81
C PRO A 178 -14.42 -20.67 4.99
N ALA A 179 -14.69 -21.82 5.60
CA ALA A 179 -13.88 -22.34 6.69
C ALA A 179 -12.42 -22.53 6.24
N GLY A 180 -11.48 -22.10 7.08
CA GLY A 180 -10.05 -22.19 6.79
C GLY A 180 -9.49 -21.07 5.91
N THR A 181 -10.33 -20.13 5.46
CA THR A 181 -9.87 -18.88 4.85
C THR A 181 -9.64 -17.80 5.91
N GLN A 182 -9.08 -16.70 5.49
CA GLN A 182 -8.92 -15.49 6.30
C GLN A 182 -9.58 -14.30 5.59
N LEU A 183 -9.95 -13.28 6.34
CA LEU A 183 -10.52 -12.05 5.82
C LEU A 183 -9.39 -11.05 5.55
N ASN A 184 -9.24 -10.66 4.31
CA ASN A 184 -8.19 -9.74 3.87
C ASN A 184 -8.77 -8.37 3.52
N VAL A 185 -7.95 -7.34 3.67
CA VAL A 185 -8.18 -6.00 3.09
C VAL A 185 -6.89 -5.50 2.46
N ARG A 186 -7.04 -4.80 1.33
CA ARG A 186 -5.91 -4.24 0.60
C ARG A 186 -6.25 -2.83 0.13
N PHE A 187 -5.41 -1.88 0.52
CA PHE A 187 -5.68 -0.46 0.31
C PHE A 187 -4.41 0.35 0.09
N GLN A 188 -4.42 1.24 -0.90
CA GLN A 188 -3.27 2.06 -1.31
C GLN A 188 -3.39 3.49 -0.81
N ALA A 189 -2.25 4.08 -0.44
CA ALA A 189 -2.11 5.49 -0.10
C ALA A 189 -1.90 6.36 -1.33
N PRO A 190 -2.16 7.68 -1.22
CA PRO A 190 -1.69 8.65 -2.20
C PRO A 190 -0.15 8.67 -2.24
N SER A 191 0.42 8.89 -3.42
CA SER A 191 1.87 8.85 -3.67
C SER A 191 2.44 10.15 -4.23
N CYS A 192 1.66 11.22 -4.25
CA CYS A 192 2.09 12.54 -4.72
C CYS A 192 2.02 13.54 -3.58
N TRP A 193 3.16 14.10 -3.18
CA TRP A 193 3.28 15.06 -2.08
C TRP A 193 3.38 16.49 -2.61
N ASN A 194 2.79 17.47 -1.89
CA ASN A 194 2.85 18.88 -2.27
C ASN A 194 4.24 19.52 -2.12
N GLY A 195 5.21 18.81 -1.51
CA GLY A 195 6.60 19.28 -1.36
C GLY A 195 6.83 20.26 -0.22
N ARG A 196 5.83 20.52 0.61
CA ARG A 196 5.88 21.55 1.64
C ARG A 196 5.41 21.06 3.01
N ASP A 197 4.19 20.55 3.08
CA ASP A 197 3.54 20.27 4.34
C ASP A 197 3.77 18.80 4.74
N LEU A 198 4.24 18.57 5.97
CA LEU A 198 4.39 17.23 6.52
C LEU A 198 3.07 16.68 7.07
N ASP A 199 2.10 17.56 7.23
CA ASP A 199 0.73 17.32 7.64
C ASP A 199 -0.14 18.49 7.18
N SER A 200 -1.44 18.29 7.06
CA SER A 200 -2.43 19.32 6.74
C SER A 200 -3.56 19.31 7.76
N ALA A 201 -4.37 20.36 7.81
CA ALA A 201 -5.45 20.47 8.78
C ALA A 201 -6.48 19.31 8.72
N ASP A 202 -6.61 18.67 7.56
CA ASP A 202 -7.44 17.49 7.33
C ASP A 202 -6.66 16.17 7.33
N HIS A 203 -5.34 16.23 7.57
CA HIS A 203 -4.40 15.12 7.57
C HIS A 203 -4.33 14.32 6.25
N ARG A 204 -4.74 14.93 5.12
CA ARG A 204 -4.86 14.30 3.81
C ARG A 204 -4.44 15.19 2.64
N SER A 205 -4.87 16.45 2.62
CA SER A 205 -4.77 17.33 1.44
C SER A 205 -3.36 17.79 1.06
N HIS A 206 -2.34 17.43 1.83
CA HIS A 206 -0.93 17.59 1.46
C HIS A 206 -0.42 16.43 0.58
N MET A 207 -1.25 15.38 0.42
CA MET A 207 -1.01 14.21 -0.42
C MET A 207 -2.11 14.08 -1.47
N ALA A 208 -1.77 13.57 -2.65
CA ALA A 208 -2.73 13.30 -3.72
C ALA A 208 -2.45 11.94 -4.38
N TYR A 209 -3.49 11.34 -4.94
CA TYR A 209 -3.33 10.20 -5.84
C TYR A 209 -2.84 10.67 -7.21
N PRO A 210 -2.00 9.89 -7.90
CA PRO A 210 -1.66 10.17 -9.28
C PRO A 210 -2.90 10.05 -10.17
N VAL A 211 -2.93 10.83 -11.25
CA VAL A 211 -3.92 10.73 -12.31
C VAL A 211 -3.21 10.17 -13.53
N ASP A 212 -3.70 9.07 -14.07
CA ASP A 212 -3.06 8.35 -15.20
C ASP A 212 -1.56 8.10 -14.97
N GLY A 213 -1.21 7.71 -13.75
CA GLY A 213 0.16 7.42 -13.35
C GLY A 213 1.10 8.64 -13.28
N VAL A 214 0.56 9.86 -13.23
CA VAL A 214 1.33 11.11 -13.14
C VAL A 214 0.86 11.94 -11.94
N CYS A 215 1.80 12.50 -11.20
CA CYS A 215 1.48 13.40 -10.10
C CYS A 215 0.90 14.73 -10.61
N PRO A 216 -0.22 15.21 -10.02
CA PRO A 216 -0.81 16.49 -10.40
C PRO A 216 0.12 17.66 -10.06
N SER A 217 0.00 18.76 -10.78
CA SER A 217 0.87 19.94 -10.61
C SER A 217 0.83 20.57 -9.22
N THR A 218 -0.25 20.34 -8.47
CA THR A 218 -0.39 20.79 -7.08
C THR A 218 0.41 19.94 -6.08
N HIS A 219 0.76 18.70 -6.49
CA HIS A 219 1.49 17.72 -5.68
C HIS A 219 2.61 17.09 -6.53
N PRO A 220 3.60 17.88 -6.98
CA PRO A 220 4.53 17.45 -8.03
C PRO A 220 5.63 16.49 -7.56
N ASN A 221 5.66 16.13 -6.29
CA ASN A 221 6.74 15.32 -5.73
C ASN A 221 6.27 13.86 -5.54
N PRO A 222 6.65 12.94 -6.42
CA PRO A 222 6.33 11.54 -6.23
C PRO A 222 7.13 10.96 -5.07
N VAL A 223 6.42 10.28 -4.19
CA VAL A 223 6.95 9.54 -3.04
C VAL A 223 6.43 8.10 -3.10
N PRO A 224 6.96 7.15 -2.31
CA PRO A 224 6.45 5.79 -2.33
C PRO A 224 4.94 5.74 -2.06
N MET A 225 4.23 4.91 -2.81
CA MET A 225 2.85 4.56 -2.55
C MET A 225 2.82 3.45 -1.49
N LEU A 226 2.32 3.74 -0.30
CA LEU A 226 2.09 2.68 0.67
C LEU A 226 0.88 1.84 0.27
N GLU A 227 1.01 0.52 0.42
CA GLU A 227 -0.12 -0.38 0.31
C GLU A 227 -0.15 -1.30 1.52
N PHE A 228 -1.23 -1.25 2.27
CA PHE A 228 -1.47 -2.16 3.38
C PHE A 228 -2.19 -3.40 2.87
N LYS A 229 -1.60 -4.56 3.11
CA LYS A 229 -2.23 -5.87 2.94
C LYS A 229 -2.32 -6.53 4.30
N ILE A 230 -3.52 -6.51 4.87
CA ILE A 230 -3.79 -7.03 6.21
C ILE A 230 -4.66 -8.30 6.11
N ALA A 231 -4.27 -9.35 6.82
CA ALA A 231 -4.96 -10.63 6.84
C ALA A 231 -5.43 -10.95 8.27
N PHE A 232 -6.74 -10.98 8.47
CA PHE A 232 -7.36 -11.28 9.75
C PHE A 232 -7.75 -12.76 9.81
N PRO A 233 -7.37 -13.47 10.88
CA PRO A 233 -7.67 -14.92 11.05
C PRO A 233 -9.13 -15.12 11.48
N VAL A 234 -10.07 -14.73 10.64
CA VAL A 234 -11.49 -14.89 10.88
C VAL A 234 -12.15 -15.51 9.65
N SER A 235 -13.01 -16.50 9.86
CA SER A 235 -13.78 -17.20 8.84
C SER A 235 -15.15 -17.62 9.39
N GLY A 236 -16.01 -18.17 8.54
CA GLY A 236 -17.38 -18.51 8.89
C GLY A 236 -18.31 -17.31 8.88
N ASN A 237 -19.29 -17.27 9.78
CA ASN A 237 -20.29 -16.22 9.86
C ASN A 237 -19.67 -14.90 10.34
N MET A 238 -19.82 -13.85 9.53
CA MET A 238 -19.23 -12.52 9.77
C MET A 238 -20.19 -11.54 10.48
N SER A 239 -21.38 -11.98 10.90
CA SER A 239 -22.40 -11.09 11.48
C SER A 239 -21.96 -10.33 12.74
N GLN A 240 -20.97 -10.87 13.46
CA GLN A 240 -20.38 -10.26 14.64
C GLN A 240 -19.05 -9.54 14.39
N VAL A 241 -18.57 -9.59 13.14
CA VAL A 241 -17.31 -8.94 12.76
C VAL A 241 -17.53 -7.45 12.56
N ARG A 242 -16.69 -6.65 13.19
CA ARG A 242 -16.68 -5.20 13.08
C ARG A 242 -15.28 -4.63 13.28
N LEU A 243 -15.05 -3.44 12.78
CA LEU A 243 -13.92 -2.62 13.20
C LEU A 243 -14.28 -1.81 14.46
N ALA A 244 -13.28 -1.33 15.18
CA ALA A 244 -13.49 -0.38 16.27
C ALA A 244 -14.16 0.92 15.76
N SER A 245 -13.92 1.29 14.51
CA SER A 245 -14.57 2.41 13.81
C SER A 245 -15.96 2.09 13.25
N GLY A 246 -16.38 0.81 13.15
CA GLY A 246 -17.70 0.44 12.62
C GLY A 246 -17.69 -0.75 11.66
N ARG A 247 -18.35 -0.59 10.50
CA ARG A 247 -18.44 -1.62 9.45
C ARG A 247 -17.17 -1.64 8.59
N GLY A 248 -17.04 -2.63 7.70
CA GLY A 248 -15.87 -2.77 6.83
C GLY A 248 -15.55 -1.52 6.01
N TYR A 249 -16.55 -0.77 5.59
CA TYR A 249 -16.37 0.50 4.85
C TYR A 249 -15.87 1.67 5.71
N SER A 250 -15.78 1.53 7.05
CA SER A 250 -15.09 2.48 7.94
C SER A 250 -13.57 2.23 8.03
N TRP A 251 -13.05 1.34 7.16
CA TRP A 251 -11.63 1.06 7.09
C TRP A 251 -10.83 2.33 6.76
N HIS A 252 -9.76 2.52 7.52
CA HIS A 252 -8.75 3.53 7.32
C HIS A 252 -7.44 3.03 7.90
N TYR A 253 -6.35 3.68 7.54
CA TYR A 253 -5.06 3.47 8.19
C TYR A 253 -4.27 4.76 8.20
N ASP A 254 -3.33 4.80 9.09
CA ASP A 254 -2.55 5.96 9.41
C ASP A 254 -1.06 5.64 9.31
N PHE A 255 -0.30 6.62 8.90
CA PHE A 255 1.13 6.50 8.74
C PHE A 255 1.86 7.72 9.27
N PHE A 256 2.93 7.48 10.04
CA PHE A 256 3.82 8.51 10.52
C PHE A 256 5.27 8.10 10.24
N ASN A 257 5.92 8.75 9.28
CA ASN A 257 7.26 8.41 8.82
C ASN A 257 8.35 8.76 9.85
N ALA A 258 9.09 7.76 10.28
CA ALA A 258 10.28 7.91 11.12
C ALA A 258 11.40 6.93 10.72
N TRP A 259 11.45 6.54 9.45
CA TRP A 259 12.58 5.80 8.90
C TRP A 259 13.91 6.52 9.16
N ASP A 260 14.97 5.75 9.35
CA ASP A 260 16.33 6.27 9.14
C ASP A 260 16.47 6.78 7.70
N PRO A 261 16.76 8.09 7.48
CA PRO A 261 16.70 8.66 6.14
C PRO A 261 17.70 8.03 5.13
N PRO A 262 18.95 7.73 5.49
CA PRO A 262 19.87 6.99 4.61
C PRO A 262 19.37 5.62 4.20
N THR A 263 18.80 4.87 5.12
CA THR A 263 18.26 3.51 4.86
C THR A 263 17.07 3.57 3.92
N LEU A 264 16.11 4.48 4.16
CA LEU A 264 14.96 4.67 3.27
C LEU A 264 15.41 5.10 1.87
N ALA A 265 16.37 6.03 1.78
CA ALA A 265 16.90 6.49 0.50
C ALA A 265 17.58 5.35 -0.29
N ALA A 266 18.33 4.47 0.38
CA ALA A 266 18.94 3.31 -0.24
C ALA A 266 17.90 2.34 -0.80
N LEU A 267 16.84 2.05 -0.02
CA LEU A 267 15.74 1.17 -0.46
C LEU A 267 14.97 1.76 -1.65
N VAL A 268 14.60 3.05 -1.60
CA VAL A 268 13.91 3.73 -2.71
C VAL A 268 14.77 3.71 -3.97
N SER A 269 16.04 4.10 -3.87
CA SER A 269 16.95 4.16 -5.02
C SER A 269 17.19 2.79 -5.64
N HIS A 270 17.46 1.78 -4.82
CA HIS A 270 17.81 0.44 -5.31
C HIS A 270 16.56 -0.31 -5.81
N CYS A 271 15.49 -0.32 -5.03
CA CYS A 271 14.31 -1.14 -5.31
C CYS A 271 13.33 -0.42 -6.24
N ILE A 272 12.80 0.73 -5.84
CA ILE A 272 11.79 1.43 -6.63
C ILE A 272 12.42 1.99 -7.91
N ASN A 273 13.40 2.88 -7.79
CA ASN A 273 14.04 3.50 -8.95
C ASN A 273 14.86 2.49 -9.77
N GLY A 274 15.34 1.42 -9.14
CA GLY A 274 16.07 0.32 -9.78
C GLY A 274 15.19 -0.68 -10.52
N GLY A 275 13.89 -0.61 -10.44
CA GLY A 275 12.96 -1.51 -11.12
C GLY A 275 12.93 -2.93 -10.53
N LEU A 276 12.96 -3.06 -9.20
CA LEU A 276 13.04 -4.31 -8.47
C LEU A 276 11.82 -4.54 -7.58
N GLN A 277 11.64 -5.78 -7.13
CA GLN A 277 10.67 -6.20 -6.13
C GLN A 277 11.41 -6.77 -4.92
N CYS A 278 11.67 -5.93 -3.94
CA CYS A 278 12.61 -6.24 -2.88
C CYS A 278 11.95 -6.71 -1.58
N ASP A 279 12.66 -7.58 -0.89
CA ASP A 279 12.43 -7.89 0.52
C ASP A 279 12.85 -6.70 1.43
N PRO A 280 12.67 -6.76 2.77
CA PRO A 280 13.05 -5.69 3.68
C PRO A 280 14.54 -5.31 3.70
N ARG A 281 15.43 -6.14 3.12
CA ARG A 281 16.85 -5.83 2.94
C ARG A 281 17.16 -5.14 1.61
N GLY A 282 16.16 -4.98 0.77
CA GLY A 282 16.36 -4.49 -0.58
C GLY A 282 16.92 -5.56 -1.52
N PHE A 283 16.63 -6.85 -1.29
CA PHE A 283 17.05 -7.96 -2.17
C PHE A 283 15.85 -8.44 -2.99
N ASP A 284 16.04 -8.51 -4.31
CA ASP A 284 15.07 -9.09 -5.25
C ASP A 284 15.47 -10.53 -5.58
N GLN A 285 14.65 -11.49 -5.10
CA GLN A 285 14.90 -12.92 -5.34
C GLN A 285 14.82 -13.33 -6.82
N TYR A 286 14.13 -12.55 -7.65
CA TYR A 286 13.99 -12.79 -9.09
C TYR A 286 15.11 -12.15 -9.90
N LYS A 287 15.86 -11.23 -9.29
CA LYS A 287 17.01 -10.53 -9.90
C LYS A 287 18.23 -10.54 -8.96
N PRO A 288 18.68 -11.72 -8.50
CA PRO A 288 19.70 -11.84 -7.45
C PRO A 288 21.05 -11.20 -7.83
N GLN A 289 21.36 -11.08 -9.13
CA GLN A 289 22.57 -10.42 -9.62
C GLN A 289 22.63 -8.92 -9.31
N ARG A 290 21.50 -8.30 -8.94
CA ARG A 290 21.43 -6.88 -8.54
C ARG A 290 21.89 -6.65 -7.10
N GLY A 291 22.06 -7.73 -6.32
CA GLY A 291 22.41 -7.65 -4.90
C GLY A 291 21.30 -7.06 -4.03
N ALA A 292 21.64 -6.68 -2.80
CA ALA A 292 20.73 -6.05 -1.85
C ALA A 292 21.14 -4.59 -1.62
N ALA A 293 20.16 -3.73 -1.35
CA ALA A 293 20.38 -2.32 -1.01
C ALA A 293 21.17 -2.15 0.29
N LEU A 294 20.88 -3.03 1.27
CA LEU A 294 21.45 -2.96 2.61
C LEU A 294 22.53 -4.03 2.78
N GLY A 295 23.63 -3.66 3.43
CA GLY A 295 24.78 -4.52 3.59
C GLY A 295 24.51 -5.79 4.42
N THR A 296 25.49 -6.71 4.41
CA THR A 296 25.41 -8.02 5.11
C THR A 296 25.28 -7.88 6.63
N ASN A 297 25.63 -6.74 7.19
CA ASN A 297 25.51 -6.44 8.63
C ASN A 297 24.08 -6.00 9.02
N TYR A 298 23.21 -5.72 8.06
CA TYR A 298 21.83 -5.42 8.30
C TYR A 298 21.08 -6.69 8.70
N ARG A 299 20.74 -6.80 9.97
CA ARG A 299 20.09 -7.99 10.53
C ARG A 299 18.60 -7.71 10.72
N LEU A 300 17.77 -8.53 10.08
CA LEU A 300 16.34 -8.54 10.33
C LEU A 300 16.07 -9.22 11.67
N PRO A 301 15.32 -8.62 12.60
CA PRO A 301 14.93 -9.26 13.86
C PRO A 301 14.18 -10.58 13.58
N GLY A 302 14.51 -11.64 14.29
CA GLY A 302 13.76 -12.91 14.27
C GLY A 302 13.96 -13.79 13.04
N ARG A 303 14.99 -13.56 12.21
CA ARG A 303 15.49 -14.56 11.26
C ARG A 303 16.84 -15.10 11.74
N PRO A 304 16.96 -16.45 11.83
CA PRO A 304 18.23 -17.10 12.16
C PRO A 304 19.32 -16.83 11.14
#